data_22c47e66bcba57f7721ba27d3972d089
#
_entry.id   22c47e66bcba57f7721ba27d3972d089
#
_cell.length_a   1.000
_cell.length_b   1.000
_cell.length_c   1.000
_cell.angle_alpha   90.00
_cell.angle_beta   90.00
_cell.angle_gamma   90.00
#
_symmetry.space_group_name_H-M   'P 1'
#
loop_
_entity.id
_entity.type
_entity.pdbx_description
1 polymer ?
#
loop_
_entity_poly.entity_id
_entity_poly.type
_entity_poly.pdbx_seq_one_letter_code
_entity_poly.pdbx_strand_id
1 'polypeptide(L)'
;NLDSDEVKQYLQLDKLTDAMHYVAGRLLNFKFTPVPEGSVPVFHEDVKVWEVTDKDTGENIGLWYLDPYAREGKRSGAWATSYRSHTTFDGNKNVLSANNSNFIKPAPGEPLLVSWDDATTFFHEFGHALHSLSSNVKYPTLNGGVRDYTEFQSQLLERWLSTDDVINNFLVHNKTGEPIPAELVAKIKNAATFNQGFSTTEYLASAIMDMKFHMADP
;
A
#
# COMPACT_ATOMS: atom_id res chain seq x y z
N ASN A 1 -24.90 5.96 -11.58
CA ASN A 1 -23.72 6.80 -11.35
C ASN A 1 -23.17 6.51 -9.97
N LEU A 2 -21.86 6.37 -9.85
CA LEU A 2 -21.12 6.31 -8.60
C LEU A 2 -20.77 7.76 -8.20
N ASP A 3 -21.16 8.16 -6.99
CA ASP A 3 -20.77 9.44 -6.43
C ASP A 3 -19.42 9.26 -5.68
N SER A 4 -18.36 9.82 -6.24
CA SER A 4 -17.02 9.70 -5.69
C SER A 4 -16.87 10.42 -4.34
N ASP A 5 -17.64 11.50 -4.12
CA ASP A 5 -17.57 12.25 -2.87
C ASP A 5 -18.31 11.52 -1.74
N GLU A 6 -19.37 10.77 -2.06
CA GLU A 6 -20.02 9.87 -1.12
C GLU A 6 -19.08 8.73 -0.72
N VAL A 7 -18.39 8.09 -1.69
CA VAL A 7 -17.45 6.98 -1.42
C VAL A 7 -16.30 7.42 -0.51
N LYS A 8 -15.72 8.60 -0.73
CA LYS A 8 -14.62 9.14 0.08
C LYS A 8 -14.95 9.21 1.58
N GLN A 9 -16.23 9.39 1.96
CA GLN A 9 -16.62 9.49 3.37
C GLN A 9 -16.31 8.21 4.17
N TYR A 10 -16.10 7.09 3.48
CA TYR A 10 -15.77 5.77 4.06
C TYR A 10 -14.29 5.40 3.92
N LEU A 11 -13.48 6.22 3.22
CA LEU A 11 -12.09 5.92 2.92
C LEU A 11 -11.15 6.85 3.71
N GLN A 12 -11.04 6.58 5.00
CA GLN A 12 -10.15 7.31 5.91
C GLN A 12 -8.76 6.65 5.91
N LEU A 13 -7.68 7.42 5.72
CA LEU A 13 -6.33 6.89 5.65
C LEU A 13 -5.94 6.04 6.86
N ASP A 14 -6.29 6.49 8.06
CA ASP A 14 -5.95 5.74 9.29
C ASP A 14 -6.69 4.39 9.32
N LYS A 15 -7.97 4.34 8.91
CA LYS A 15 -8.74 3.09 8.80
C LYS A 15 -8.22 2.17 7.71
N LEU A 16 -7.78 2.73 6.58
CA LEU A 16 -7.12 1.96 5.52
C LEU A 16 -5.78 1.38 6.00
N THR A 17 -5.03 2.14 6.81
CA THR A 17 -3.80 1.65 7.45
C THR A 17 -4.10 0.47 8.39
N ASP A 18 -5.12 0.59 9.23
CA ASP A 18 -5.58 -0.51 10.09
C ASP A 18 -6.00 -1.74 9.28
N ALA A 19 -6.71 -1.53 8.16
CA ALA A 19 -7.11 -2.60 7.24
C ALA A 19 -5.90 -3.32 6.62
N MET A 20 -4.90 -2.58 6.17
CA MET A 20 -3.66 -3.15 5.63
C MET A 20 -2.91 -3.98 6.68
N HIS A 21 -2.80 -3.48 7.91
CA HIS A 21 -2.18 -4.22 9.03
C HIS A 21 -2.98 -5.49 9.37
N TYR A 22 -4.31 -5.41 9.34
CA TYR A 22 -5.19 -6.57 9.53
C TYR A 22 -4.94 -7.63 8.45
N VAL A 23 -4.92 -7.23 7.19
CA VAL A 23 -4.67 -8.13 6.04
C VAL A 23 -3.30 -8.78 6.16
N ALA A 24 -2.24 -8.02 6.41
CA ALA A 24 -0.89 -8.55 6.62
C ALA A 24 -0.83 -9.52 7.80
N GLY A 25 -1.57 -9.22 8.85
CA GLY A 25 -1.68 -10.08 10.00
C GLY A 25 -2.41 -11.40 9.75
N ARG A 26 -3.32 -11.44 8.78
CA ARG A 26 -4.03 -12.66 8.35
C ARG A 26 -3.24 -13.49 7.35
N LEU A 27 -2.53 -12.83 6.44
CA LEU A 27 -1.78 -13.49 5.36
C LEU A 27 -0.39 -13.96 5.80
N LEU A 28 0.31 -13.15 6.57
CA LEU A 28 1.75 -13.30 6.84
C LEU A 28 2.07 -13.43 8.33
N ASN A 29 1.05 -13.48 9.18
CA ASN A 29 1.22 -13.51 10.64
C ASN A 29 1.97 -12.30 11.22
N PHE A 30 1.94 -11.16 10.53
CA PHE A 30 2.61 -9.94 10.96
C PHE A 30 1.78 -9.14 11.97
N LYS A 31 2.47 -8.58 12.94
CA LYS A 31 1.92 -7.61 13.90
C LYS A 31 2.64 -6.28 13.72
N PHE A 32 1.86 -5.20 13.59
CA PHE A 32 2.36 -3.84 13.50
C PHE A 32 2.12 -3.13 14.84
N THR A 33 3.19 -2.65 15.45
CA THR A 33 3.12 -1.91 16.73
C THR A 33 3.66 -0.51 16.48
N PRO A 34 2.87 0.56 16.74
CA PRO A 34 3.36 1.92 16.57
C PRO A 34 4.63 2.17 17.39
N VAL A 35 5.63 2.77 16.76
CA VAL A 35 6.87 3.19 17.43
C VAL A 35 6.65 4.58 18.01
N PRO A 36 6.97 4.84 19.30
CA PRO A 36 6.84 6.16 19.88
C PRO A 36 7.66 7.21 19.12
N GLU A 37 7.11 8.41 19.01
CA GLU A 37 7.79 9.54 18.37
C GLU A 37 9.17 9.78 18.99
N GLY A 38 10.17 10.04 18.14
CA GLY A 38 11.56 10.25 18.57
C GLY A 38 12.35 8.99 18.93
N SER A 39 11.73 7.79 18.96
CA SER A 39 12.42 6.54 19.30
C SER A 39 13.31 6.02 18.17
N VAL A 40 12.99 6.38 16.92
CA VAL A 40 13.78 6.02 15.73
C VAL A 40 13.97 7.25 14.85
N PRO A 41 15.06 7.30 14.06
CA PRO A 41 15.27 8.39 13.12
C PRO A 41 14.17 8.41 12.04
N VAL A 42 13.63 9.58 11.76
CA VAL A 42 12.72 9.85 10.65
C VAL A 42 13.24 11.03 9.84
N PHE A 43 12.95 11.07 8.57
CA PHE A 43 13.40 12.13 7.65
C PHE A 43 12.41 13.31 7.56
N HIS A 44 11.24 13.21 8.18
CA HIS A 44 10.25 14.28 8.32
C HIS A 44 9.33 14.00 9.51
N GLU A 45 8.83 15.04 10.16
CA GLU A 45 7.96 14.94 11.34
C GLU A 45 6.62 14.23 11.09
N ASP A 46 6.12 14.25 9.85
CA ASP A 46 4.88 13.56 9.46
C ASP A 46 5.03 12.06 9.23
N VAL A 47 6.25 11.53 9.27
CA VAL A 47 6.50 10.10 9.05
C VAL A 47 6.11 9.31 10.29
N LYS A 48 5.18 8.38 10.10
CA LYS A 48 4.77 7.41 11.12
C LYS A 48 5.58 6.11 10.96
N VAL A 49 5.90 5.44 12.05
CA VAL A 49 6.70 4.21 12.03
C VAL A 49 6.03 3.12 12.86
N TRP A 50 6.06 1.90 12.35
CA TRP A 50 5.62 0.71 13.07
C TRP A 50 6.74 -0.33 13.11
N GLU A 51 6.91 -0.94 14.27
CA GLU A 51 7.66 -2.17 14.42
C GLU A 51 6.83 -3.33 13.87
N VAL A 52 7.44 -4.17 13.05
CA VAL A 52 6.82 -5.36 12.47
C VAL A 52 7.43 -6.60 13.13
N THR A 53 6.59 -7.41 13.76
CA THR A 53 7.00 -8.65 14.41
C THR A 53 6.14 -9.82 13.91
N ASP A 54 6.66 -11.02 13.99
CA ASP A 54 5.85 -12.24 13.87
C ASP A 54 4.96 -12.39 15.10
N LYS A 55 3.67 -12.68 14.90
CA LYS A 55 2.67 -12.77 15.98
C LYS A 55 2.92 -13.92 16.95
N ASP A 56 3.41 -15.04 16.44
CA ASP A 56 3.54 -16.27 17.22
C ASP A 56 4.85 -16.29 17.98
N THR A 57 5.93 -15.90 17.33
CA THR A 57 7.29 -15.96 17.90
C THR A 57 7.71 -14.67 18.59
N GLY A 58 7.11 -13.52 18.22
CA GLY A 58 7.53 -12.21 18.64
C GLY A 58 8.86 -11.75 17.98
N GLU A 59 9.37 -12.52 17.01
CA GLU A 59 10.60 -12.17 16.30
C GLU A 59 10.44 -10.84 15.57
N ASN A 60 11.45 -9.96 15.70
CA ASN A 60 11.46 -8.68 14.99
C ASN A 60 11.80 -8.90 13.51
N ILE A 61 10.90 -8.50 12.62
CA ILE A 61 11.03 -8.57 11.17
C ILE A 61 11.65 -7.30 10.62
N GLY A 62 11.26 -6.14 11.16
CA GLY A 62 11.75 -4.86 10.69
C GLY A 62 10.93 -3.66 11.14
N LEU A 63 11.12 -2.55 10.43
CA LEU A 63 10.32 -1.34 10.59
C LEU A 63 9.62 -1.01 9.26
N TRP A 64 8.37 -0.57 9.39
CA TRP A 64 7.60 -0.01 8.29
C TRP A 64 7.34 1.47 8.54
N TYR A 65 7.72 2.30 7.58
CA TYR A 65 7.56 3.75 7.59
C TYR A 65 6.41 4.14 6.66
N LEU A 66 5.59 5.09 7.09
CA LEU A 66 4.55 5.69 6.26
C LEU A 66 4.79 7.20 6.16
N ASP A 67 5.03 7.67 4.95
CA ASP A 67 5.18 9.08 4.60
C ASP A 67 4.01 9.52 3.69
N PRO A 68 2.86 9.96 4.25
CA PRO A 68 1.64 10.09 3.48
C PRO A 68 1.49 11.41 2.74
N TYR A 69 2.15 12.51 3.20
CA TYR A 69 1.80 13.84 2.75
C TYR A 69 2.76 14.43 1.71
N ALA A 70 2.18 15.23 0.81
CA ALA A 70 2.95 16.05 -0.12
C ALA A 70 3.70 17.17 0.62
N ARG A 71 4.90 17.51 0.14
CA ARG A 71 5.69 18.65 0.59
C ARG A 71 6.73 19.04 -0.44
N GLU A 72 7.32 20.20 -0.29
CA GLU A 72 8.41 20.69 -1.14
C GLU A 72 9.59 19.68 -1.14
N GLY A 73 10.15 19.43 -2.30
CA GLY A 73 11.26 18.50 -2.51
C GLY A 73 10.88 17.03 -2.56
N LYS A 74 9.63 16.65 -2.24
CA LYS A 74 9.16 15.28 -2.36
C LYS A 74 8.72 14.98 -3.80
N ARG A 75 9.17 13.83 -4.33
CA ARG A 75 8.73 13.36 -5.65
C ARG A 75 7.22 13.11 -5.66
N SER A 76 6.55 13.41 -6.78
CA SER A 76 5.11 13.15 -6.97
C SER A 76 4.81 11.65 -7.13
N GLY A 77 3.54 11.28 -7.04
CA GLY A 77 3.04 9.91 -7.15
C GLY A 77 3.09 9.15 -5.81
N ALA A 78 2.94 7.84 -5.87
CA ALA A 78 3.13 6.92 -4.76
C ALA A 78 4.27 5.94 -5.09
N TRP A 79 4.96 5.45 -4.07
CA TRP A 79 6.02 4.45 -4.24
C TRP A 79 6.38 3.77 -2.92
N ALA A 80 6.87 2.54 -3.03
CA ALA A 80 7.54 1.85 -1.94
C ALA A 80 9.07 2.00 -2.04
N THR A 81 9.74 1.99 -0.90
CA THR A 81 11.20 2.04 -0.79
C THR A 81 11.68 1.05 0.25
N SER A 82 12.74 0.31 -0.06
CA SER A 82 13.48 -0.48 0.93
C SER A 82 14.78 0.25 1.27
N TYR A 83 14.88 0.77 2.49
CA TYR A 83 16.13 1.40 2.98
C TYR A 83 17.14 0.37 3.44
N ARG A 84 16.69 -0.79 3.87
CA ARG A 84 17.52 -1.93 4.22
C ARG A 84 16.78 -3.22 3.90
N SER A 85 17.38 -4.03 3.05
CA SER A 85 16.89 -5.36 2.74
C SER A 85 17.31 -6.38 3.78
N HIS A 86 16.53 -7.45 3.92
CA HIS A 86 16.91 -8.58 4.77
C HIS A 86 18.19 -9.25 4.27
N THR A 87 19.05 -9.66 5.20
CA THR A 87 20.21 -10.50 4.92
C THR A 87 20.68 -11.21 6.18
N THR A 88 21.16 -12.45 6.00
CA THR A 88 21.86 -13.20 7.05
C THR A 88 23.32 -13.47 6.72
N PHE A 89 23.84 -12.90 5.62
CA PHE A 89 25.21 -13.13 5.15
C PHE A 89 26.26 -12.54 6.10
N ASP A 90 25.96 -11.34 6.62
CA ASP A 90 26.87 -10.62 7.54
C ASP A 90 26.06 -10.18 8.78
N GLY A 91 25.63 -11.19 9.54
CA GLY A 91 24.69 -11.01 10.65
C GLY A 91 23.24 -10.84 10.18
N ASN A 92 22.30 -11.06 11.08
CA ASN A 92 20.88 -10.86 10.78
C ASN A 92 20.57 -9.35 10.72
N LYS A 93 20.14 -8.87 9.55
CA LYS A 93 19.71 -7.48 9.35
C LYS A 93 18.25 -7.45 8.97
N ASN A 94 17.44 -6.86 9.85
CA ASN A 94 16.01 -6.71 9.65
C ASN A 94 15.67 -5.64 8.61
N VAL A 95 14.52 -5.74 7.99
CA VAL A 95 14.07 -4.87 6.90
C VAL A 95 13.73 -3.47 7.41
N LEU A 96 14.07 -2.45 6.63
CA LEU A 96 13.51 -1.09 6.77
C LEU A 96 12.80 -0.75 5.47
N SER A 97 11.47 -0.75 5.48
CA SER A 97 10.63 -0.50 4.31
C SER A 97 9.74 0.71 4.54
N ALA A 98 9.42 1.44 3.47
CA ALA A 98 8.59 2.62 3.52
C ALA A 98 7.57 2.64 2.39
N ASN A 99 6.38 3.16 2.69
CA ASN A 99 5.41 3.59 1.70
C ASN A 99 5.30 5.11 1.71
N ASN A 100 5.30 5.70 0.53
CA ASN A 100 5.27 7.13 0.32
C ASN A 100 4.08 7.48 -0.58
N SER A 101 3.39 8.56 -0.23
CA SER A 101 2.27 9.12 -0.98
C SER A 101 2.39 10.64 -1.05
N ASN A 102 1.47 11.30 -1.72
CA ASN A 102 1.44 12.75 -1.84
C ASN A 102 0.04 13.30 -1.56
N PHE A 103 -0.58 12.83 -0.47
CA PHE A 103 -1.87 13.37 -0.04
C PHE A 103 -1.73 14.79 0.49
N ILE A 104 -2.80 15.57 0.34
CA ILE A 104 -2.88 16.89 0.98
C ILE A 104 -3.12 16.68 2.47
N LYS A 105 -2.24 17.23 3.31
CA LYS A 105 -2.38 17.14 4.77
C LYS A 105 -3.67 17.84 5.20
N PRO A 106 -4.58 17.16 5.91
CA PRO A 106 -5.83 17.76 6.38
C PRO A 106 -5.56 18.78 7.49
N ALA A 107 -6.56 19.57 7.82
CA ALA A 107 -6.50 20.43 9.00
C ALA A 107 -6.33 19.59 10.29
N PRO A 108 -5.71 20.12 11.35
CA PRO A 108 -5.56 19.40 12.60
C PRO A 108 -6.90 18.89 13.13
N GLY A 109 -6.98 17.59 13.42
CA GLY A 109 -8.18 16.92 13.91
C GLY A 109 -9.16 16.45 12.85
N GLU A 110 -8.94 16.78 11.58
CA GLU A 110 -9.76 16.29 10.48
C GLU A 110 -9.17 14.98 9.91
N PRO A 111 -10.02 14.00 9.53
CA PRO A 111 -9.55 12.78 8.90
C PRO A 111 -9.05 13.07 7.47
N LEU A 112 -8.03 12.38 7.04
CA LEU A 112 -7.66 12.35 5.62
C LEU A 112 -8.57 11.39 4.89
N LEU A 113 -9.40 11.92 3.99
CA LEU A 113 -10.29 11.14 3.11
C LEU A 113 -9.65 11.02 1.73
N VAL A 114 -9.62 9.81 1.19
CA VAL A 114 -9.00 9.51 -0.09
C VAL A 114 -10.02 8.96 -1.10
N SER A 115 -9.69 8.96 -2.39
CA SER A 115 -10.51 8.32 -3.41
C SER A 115 -10.38 6.78 -3.35
N TRP A 116 -11.26 6.06 -4.04
CA TRP A 116 -11.12 4.60 -4.19
C TRP A 116 -9.82 4.22 -4.90
N ASP A 117 -9.42 4.99 -5.92
CA ASP A 117 -8.18 4.77 -6.66
C ASP A 117 -6.95 5.01 -5.77
N ASP A 118 -6.98 6.06 -4.95
CA ASP A 118 -5.92 6.33 -3.96
C ASP A 118 -5.83 5.19 -2.93
N ALA A 119 -6.97 4.68 -2.44
CA ALA A 119 -7.01 3.56 -1.51
C ALA A 119 -6.46 2.28 -2.17
N THR A 120 -6.78 2.03 -3.44
CA THR A 120 -6.23 0.91 -4.22
C THR A 120 -4.73 1.05 -4.36
N THR A 121 -4.22 2.23 -4.74
CA THR A 121 -2.80 2.54 -4.83
C THR A 121 -2.10 2.36 -3.47
N PHE A 122 -2.75 2.75 -2.38
CA PHE A 122 -2.20 2.59 -1.03
C PHE A 122 -2.01 1.12 -0.66
N PHE A 123 -2.97 0.25 -0.98
CA PHE A 123 -2.83 -1.21 -0.85
C PHE A 123 -1.76 -1.77 -1.78
N HIS A 124 -1.65 -1.28 -3.02
CA HIS A 124 -0.62 -1.64 -3.98
C HIS A 124 0.79 -1.42 -3.42
N GLU A 125 1.08 -0.19 -2.97
CA GLU A 125 2.39 0.17 -2.42
C GLU A 125 2.71 -0.62 -1.14
N PHE A 126 1.68 -0.93 -0.34
CA PHE A 126 1.86 -1.80 0.82
C PHE A 126 2.19 -3.24 0.41
N GLY A 127 1.71 -3.72 -0.73
CA GLY A 127 2.10 -5.01 -1.30
C GLY A 127 3.60 -5.09 -1.56
N HIS A 128 4.22 -4.05 -2.08
CA HIS A 128 5.68 -3.97 -2.23
C HIS A 128 6.40 -3.97 -0.87
N ALA A 129 5.88 -3.23 0.11
CA ALA A 129 6.45 -3.23 1.46
C ALA A 129 6.37 -4.61 2.11
N LEU A 130 5.23 -5.32 1.97
CA LEU A 130 5.07 -6.68 2.47
C LEU A 130 6.01 -7.67 1.78
N HIS A 131 6.24 -7.52 0.47
CA HIS A 131 7.25 -8.33 -0.23
C HIS A 131 8.64 -8.14 0.38
N SER A 132 9.03 -6.90 0.65
CA SER A 132 10.31 -6.60 1.30
C SER A 132 10.37 -7.16 2.73
N LEU A 133 9.33 -6.95 3.53
CA LEU A 133 9.23 -7.43 4.93
C LEU A 133 9.20 -8.95 5.04
N SER A 134 8.64 -9.64 4.04
CA SER A 134 8.57 -11.11 4.00
C SER A 134 9.86 -11.76 3.50
N SER A 135 10.84 -10.98 3.06
CA SER A 135 12.08 -11.51 2.53
C SER A 135 12.89 -12.22 3.61
N ASN A 136 13.30 -13.45 3.31
CA ASN A 136 14.16 -14.27 4.18
C ASN A 136 15.31 -14.87 3.35
N VAL A 137 16.19 -14.00 2.87
CA VAL A 137 17.31 -14.39 2.01
C VAL A 137 18.64 -14.25 2.72
N LYS A 138 19.59 -15.12 2.36
CA LYS A 138 20.96 -15.06 2.89
C LYS A 138 21.74 -13.88 2.30
N TYR A 139 21.64 -13.67 0.99
CA TYR A 139 22.38 -12.63 0.28
C TYR A 139 21.46 -11.47 -0.10
N PRO A 140 21.84 -10.21 0.19
CA PRO A 140 20.98 -9.06 -0.03
C PRO A 140 20.63 -8.83 -1.52
N THR A 141 21.47 -9.32 -2.43
CA THR A 141 21.22 -9.24 -3.90
C THR A 141 20.09 -10.15 -4.38
N LEU A 142 19.60 -11.06 -3.55
CA LEU A 142 18.46 -11.94 -3.88
C LEU A 142 17.10 -11.37 -3.44
N ASN A 143 17.08 -10.18 -2.83
CA ASN A 143 15.83 -9.47 -2.54
C ASN A 143 15.21 -8.92 -3.85
N GLY A 144 13.88 -8.86 -3.88
CA GLY A 144 13.13 -8.16 -4.92
C GLY A 144 12.72 -9.01 -6.14
N GLY A 145 13.24 -10.20 -6.30
CA GLY A 145 12.86 -11.07 -7.42
C GLY A 145 13.29 -10.54 -8.80
N VAL A 146 12.70 -11.12 -9.85
CA VAL A 146 12.93 -10.72 -11.25
C VAL A 146 12.00 -9.59 -11.68
N ARG A 147 12.45 -8.76 -12.63
CA ARG A 147 11.76 -7.51 -13.00
C ARG A 147 10.35 -7.71 -13.54
N ASP A 148 10.11 -8.76 -14.32
CA ASP A 148 8.81 -9.10 -14.90
C ASP A 148 7.80 -9.64 -13.88
N TYR A 149 8.22 -9.86 -12.62
CA TYR A 149 7.38 -10.30 -11.51
C TYR A 149 7.17 -9.23 -10.42
N THR A 150 7.69 -8.04 -10.62
CA THR A 150 7.73 -6.97 -9.61
C THR A 150 6.34 -6.59 -9.10
N GLU A 151 5.34 -6.55 -9.99
CA GLU A 151 3.98 -6.09 -9.66
C GLU A 151 3.03 -7.21 -9.22
N PHE A 152 3.50 -8.44 -9.08
CA PHE A 152 2.61 -9.55 -8.70
C PHE A 152 2.02 -9.36 -7.30
N GLN A 153 2.86 -9.08 -6.29
CA GLN A 153 2.43 -8.94 -4.91
C GLN A 153 1.62 -7.67 -4.69
N SER A 154 2.03 -6.57 -5.33
CA SER A 154 1.36 -5.29 -5.22
C SER A 154 -0.05 -5.34 -5.80
N GLN A 155 -0.21 -5.83 -7.03
CA GLN A 155 -1.51 -5.97 -7.69
C GLN A 155 -2.40 -7.03 -7.03
N LEU A 156 -1.81 -8.07 -6.46
CA LEU A 156 -2.55 -9.05 -5.67
C LEU A 156 -3.16 -8.40 -4.43
N LEU A 157 -2.39 -7.57 -3.72
CA LEU A 157 -2.85 -6.95 -2.48
C LEU A 157 -3.99 -5.95 -2.69
N GLU A 158 -4.06 -5.27 -3.83
CA GLU A 158 -5.19 -4.40 -4.20
C GLU A 158 -6.55 -5.08 -4.04
N ARG A 159 -6.60 -6.40 -4.29
CA ARG A 159 -7.84 -7.17 -4.23
C ARG A 159 -8.44 -7.25 -2.83
N TRP A 160 -7.62 -7.12 -1.78
CA TRP A 160 -8.09 -7.18 -0.40
C TRP A 160 -8.93 -5.98 -0.01
N LEU A 161 -8.72 -4.80 -0.61
CA LEU A 161 -9.54 -3.60 -0.37
C LEU A 161 -11.04 -3.88 -0.59
N SER A 162 -11.37 -4.72 -1.57
CA SER A 162 -12.76 -5.05 -1.93
C SER A 162 -13.29 -6.35 -1.33
N THR A 163 -12.57 -6.95 -0.37
CA THR A 163 -13.05 -8.13 0.37
C THR A 163 -14.10 -7.72 1.41
N ASP A 164 -15.03 -8.62 1.69
CA ASP A 164 -16.08 -8.38 2.69
C ASP A 164 -15.49 -8.11 4.09
N ASP A 165 -14.38 -8.76 4.44
CA ASP A 165 -13.68 -8.53 5.70
C ASP A 165 -13.19 -7.08 5.84
N VAL A 166 -12.57 -6.51 4.80
CA VAL A 166 -12.09 -5.12 4.82
C VAL A 166 -13.26 -4.16 4.76
N ILE A 167 -14.20 -4.38 3.86
CA ILE A 167 -15.37 -3.52 3.67
C ILE A 167 -16.16 -3.38 4.97
N ASN A 168 -16.50 -4.49 5.62
CA ASN A 168 -17.39 -4.48 6.77
C ASN A 168 -16.74 -4.00 8.07
N ASN A 169 -15.40 -4.11 8.18
CA ASN A 169 -14.72 -3.80 9.43
C ASN A 169 -13.97 -2.46 9.42
N PHE A 170 -13.62 -1.95 8.24
CA PHE A 170 -12.74 -0.78 8.13
C PHE A 170 -13.31 0.37 7.30
N LEU A 171 -14.19 0.10 6.33
CA LEU A 171 -14.80 1.14 5.53
C LEU A 171 -16.03 1.71 6.26
N VAL A 172 -15.78 2.58 7.21
CA VAL A 172 -16.81 3.22 8.04
C VAL A 172 -16.86 4.71 7.79
N HIS A 173 -18.05 5.27 7.83
CA HIS A 173 -18.30 6.70 7.58
C HIS A 173 -17.57 7.57 8.61
N ASN A 174 -16.84 8.57 8.16
CA ASN A 174 -15.94 9.38 8.98
C ASN A 174 -16.63 10.16 10.12
N LYS A 175 -17.92 10.48 9.99
CA LYS A 175 -18.70 11.23 10.99
C LYS A 175 -19.60 10.33 11.84
N THR A 176 -20.21 9.31 11.24
CA THR A 176 -21.21 8.49 11.93
C THR A 176 -20.63 7.17 12.45
N GLY A 177 -19.53 6.70 11.88
CA GLY A 177 -18.95 5.38 12.16
C GLY A 177 -19.73 4.21 11.56
N GLU A 178 -20.82 4.47 10.83
CA GLU A 178 -21.62 3.44 10.18
C GLU A 178 -20.84 2.76 9.05
N PRO A 179 -20.99 1.45 8.87
CA PRO A 179 -20.39 0.72 7.76
C PRO A 179 -20.87 1.26 6.41
N ILE A 180 -20.04 1.11 5.37
CA ILE A 180 -20.41 1.48 4.01
C ILE A 180 -21.65 0.68 3.57
N PRO A 181 -22.70 1.34 2.97
CA PRO A 181 -23.91 0.65 2.53
C PRO A 181 -23.62 -0.39 1.45
N ALA A 182 -24.26 -1.55 1.53
CA ALA A 182 -24.09 -2.63 0.55
C ALA A 182 -24.42 -2.17 -0.90
N GLU A 183 -25.41 -1.26 -1.06
CA GLU A 183 -25.73 -0.66 -2.35
C GLU A 183 -24.55 0.14 -2.93
N LEU A 184 -23.84 0.90 -2.10
CA LEU A 184 -22.67 1.67 -2.53
C LEU A 184 -21.52 0.75 -2.90
N VAL A 185 -21.29 -0.32 -2.13
CA VAL A 185 -20.32 -1.38 -2.47
C VAL A 185 -20.64 -2.01 -3.82
N ALA A 186 -21.90 -2.33 -4.07
CA ALA A 186 -22.32 -2.89 -5.37
C ALA A 186 -22.06 -1.91 -6.53
N LYS A 187 -22.31 -0.60 -6.33
CA LYS A 187 -21.99 0.44 -7.32
C LYS A 187 -20.48 0.52 -7.59
N ILE A 188 -19.63 0.45 -6.56
CA ILE A 188 -18.17 0.43 -6.70
C ILE A 188 -17.73 -0.80 -7.53
N LYS A 189 -18.19 -2.00 -7.16
CA LYS A 189 -17.87 -3.23 -7.88
C LYS A 189 -18.31 -3.19 -9.35
N ASN A 190 -19.49 -2.64 -9.64
CA ASN A 190 -19.96 -2.48 -11.00
C ASN A 190 -19.19 -1.42 -11.81
N ALA A 191 -18.74 -0.34 -11.15
CA ALA A 191 -17.94 0.70 -11.80
C ALA A 191 -16.55 0.22 -12.20
N ALA A 192 -15.98 -0.73 -11.46
CA ALA A 192 -14.63 -1.26 -11.69
C ALA A 192 -14.44 -1.92 -13.07
N THR A 193 -15.52 -2.37 -13.72
CA THR A 193 -15.47 -2.96 -15.06
C THR A 193 -15.90 -2.00 -16.17
N PHE A 194 -16.30 -0.76 -15.81
CA PHE A 194 -16.72 0.24 -16.80
C PHE A 194 -15.56 0.66 -17.68
N ASN A 195 -15.76 0.63 -18.99
CA ASN A 195 -14.75 0.95 -20.00
C ASN A 195 -13.45 0.10 -19.94
N GLN A 196 -13.48 -1.05 -19.28
CA GLN A 196 -12.29 -1.92 -19.13
C GLN A 196 -11.66 -2.27 -20.48
N GLY A 197 -12.45 -2.51 -21.53
CA GLY A 197 -11.94 -2.78 -22.88
C GLY A 197 -11.13 -1.63 -23.46
N PHE A 198 -11.57 -0.38 -23.25
CA PHE A 198 -10.83 0.80 -23.67
C PHE A 198 -9.50 0.92 -22.91
N SER A 199 -9.53 0.87 -21.60
CA SER A 199 -8.32 0.98 -20.76
C SER A 199 -7.31 -0.13 -21.07
N THR A 200 -7.78 -1.37 -21.29
CA THR A 200 -6.92 -2.50 -21.69
C THR A 200 -6.29 -2.26 -23.06
N THR A 201 -7.05 -1.73 -24.02
CA THR A 201 -6.53 -1.43 -25.38
C THR A 201 -5.46 -0.33 -25.33
N GLU A 202 -5.68 0.73 -24.54
CA GLU A 202 -4.73 1.82 -24.34
C GLU A 202 -3.42 1.30 -23.72
N TYR A 203 -3.51 0.50 -22.68
CA TYR A 203 -2.36 -0.14 -22.05
C TYR A 203 -1.59 -1.05 -23.02
N LEU A 204 -2.30 -1.91 -23.76
CA LEU A 204 -1.68 -2.81 -24.75
C LEU A 204 -1.05 -2.06 -25.91
N ALA A 205 -1.60 -0.91 -26.32
CA ALA A 205 -0.98 -0.09 -27.36
C ALA A 205 0.40 0.40 -26.93
N SER A 206 0.55 0.83 -25.67
CA SER A 206 1.85 1.21 -25.10
C SER A 206 2.83 0.03 -25.04
N ALA A 207 2.38 -1.14 -24.58
CA ALA A 207 3.20 -2.35 -24.51
C ALA A 207 3.67 -2.83 -25.89
N ILE A 208 2.79 -2.77 -26.89
CA ILE A 208 3.14 -3.14 -28.29
C ILE A 208 4.17 -2.15 -28.86
N MET A 209 4.03 -0.86 -28.56
CA MET A 209 4.96 0.15 -29.01
C MET A 209 6.34 -0.05 -28.38
N ASP A 210 6.38 -0.30 -27.07
CA ASP A 210 7.61 -0.61 -26.34
C ASP A 210 8.33 -1.84 -26.93
N MET A 211 7.60 -2.92 -27.16
CA MET A 211 8.16 -4.12 -27.81
C MET A 211 8.68 -3.87 -29.19
N LYS A 212 8.00 -3.04 -30.01
CA LYS A 212 8.51 -2.69 -31.35
C LYS A 212 9.83 -1.93 -31.28
N PHE A 213 10.00 -1.01 -30.34
CA PHE A 213 11.27 -0.31 -30.16
C PHE A 213 12.38 -1.25 -29.69
N HIS A 214 12.10 -2.15 -28.75
CA HIS A 214 13.12 -3.05 -28.22
C HIS A 214 13.45 -4.24 -29.13
N MET A 215 12.59 -4.55 -30.10
CA MET A 215 12.84 -5.57 -31.11
C MET A 215 13.32 -5.01 -32.46
N ALA A 216 13.42 -3.69 -32.61
CA ALA A 216 13.93 -3.08 -33.83
C ALA A 216 15.43 -3.30 -33.93
N ASP A 217 15.90 -3.58 -35.17
CA ASP A 217 17.33 -3.57 -35.48
C ASP A 217 17.90 -2.14 -35.33
N PRO A 218 19.12 -1.99 -34.81
CA PRO A 218 19.74 -0.69 -34.58
C PRO A 218 19.96 0.11 -35.89
#